data_cc71bc256f986c7df709fcc3e7271abe
#
_entry.id   cc71bc256f986c7df709fcc3e7271abe
#
_cell.length_a   1.000
_cell.length_b   1.000
_cell.length_c   1.000
_cell.angle_alpha   90.00
_cell.angle_beta   90.00
_cell.angle_gamma   90.00
#
_symmetry.space_group_name_H-M   'P 1'
#
loop_
_entity.id
_entity.type
_entity.pdbx_description
1 polymer ?
#
loop_
_entity_poly.entity_id
_entity_poly.type
_entity_poly.pdbx_seq_one_letter_code
_entity_poly.pdbx_strand_id
1 'polypeptide(L)'
;MSETPHSDSEVRESVVDALCGMLRLTPDYLGGRLTDETIERNLEPAKGFVQANGLPTDSVDDQWIIGRVKMLFTIYQAEAAKLDGREGDHEEWLANKKAELFKPHGYWDNYRRLLETRIKADRPVRVLDESTDQVLASFEDPARPGQWDRRGLVMGHVQSGKTNHYCGLIAKGADAGYKLIVVLAGTFNNLRAQTQYRIDEALIGRDTTRGPDSVLPIGVGHEAEKGGIFSLTSATENGDFKAATAGVVGFDFGSANMPTVLVIKKNVTVLRNLHDWIKANAPIPEGHTRVAGIPLLMIDDEADSASINTANSSGDPEVDPTKTNLWIRKILNTFDQTAFVGYTATPFANIFIDEQ
;
A
#
# COMPACT_ATOMS: atom_id res chain seq x y z
N MET A 1 -29.64 -34.02 19.00
CA MET A 1 -28.93 -32.72 19.02
C MET A 1 -28.42 -32.55 17.58
N SER A 2 -29.03 -31.69 16.81
CA SER A 2 -28.63 -31.44 15.42
C SER A 2 -27.39 -30.53 15.46
N GLU A 3 -26.25 -31.08 15.06
CA GLU A 3 -25.04 -30.32 14.82
C GLU A 3 -25.34 -29.28 13.71
N THR A 4 -25.19 -28.04 14.02
CA THR A 4 -25.22 -26.95 13.00
C THR A 4 -24.06 -27.22 12.02
N PRO A 5 -24.32 -27.25 10.70
CA PRO A 5 -23.25 -27.45 9.74
C PRO A 5 -22.27 -26.28 9.85
N HIS A 6 -21.00 -26.60 10.13
CA HIS A 6 -19.92 -25.63 10.10
C HIS A 6 -19.85 -24.97 8.71
N SER A 7 -19.67 -23.66 8.66
CA SER A 7 -19.56 -22.97 7.38
C SER A 7 -18.23 -23.33 6.69
N ASP A 8 -18.23 -23.49 5.37
CA ASP A 8 -17.00 -23.70 4.58
C ASP A 8 -15.89 -22.68 4.91
N SER A 9 -16.28 -21.46 5.28
CA SER A 9 -15.36 -20.40 5.70
C SER A 9 -14.67 -20.72 7.03
N GLU A 10 -15.40 -21.26 7.98
CA GLU A 10 -14.87 -21.62 9.31
C GLU A 10 -13.87 -22.77 9.21
N VAL A 11 -14.19 -23.79 8.41
CA VAL A 11 -13.29 -24.92 8.16
C VAL A 11 -12.00 -24.47 7.47
N ARG A 12 -12.10 -23.62 6.46
CA ARG A 12 -10.94 -23.06 5.74
C ARG A 12 -10.02 -22.28 6.66
N GLU A 13 -10.54 -21.36 7.46
CA GLU A 13 -9.72 -20.58 8.40
C GLU A 13 -9.10 -21.47 9.49
N SER A 14 -9.81 -22.53 9.94
CA SER A 14 -9.24 -23.49 10.88
C SER A 14 -8.05 -24.27 10.30
N VAL A 15 -8.10 -24.64 9.02
CA VAL A 15 -6.95 -25.29 8.33
C VAL A 15 -5.80 -24.30 8.16
N VAL A 16 -6.07 -23.06 7.83
CA VAL A 16 -5.05 -21.99 7.72
C VAL A 16 -4.36 -21.79 9.08
N ASP A 17 -5.12 -21.68 10.17
CA ASP A 17 -4.57 -21.48 11.51
C ASP A 17 -3.70 -22.68 11.96
N ALA A 18 -4.16 -23.92 11.70
CA ALA A 18 -3.41 -25.13 12.01
C ALA A 18 -2.11 -25.19 11.20
N LEU A 19 -2.17 -24.93 9.89
CA LEU A 19 -1.00 -24.92 9.01
C LEU A 19 -0.01 -23.83 9.43
N CYS A 20 -0.48 -22.64 9.74
CA CYS A 20 0.34 -21.56 10.26
C CYS A 20 1.04 -21.94 11.57
N GLY A 21 0.31 -22.60 12.48
CA GLY A 21 0.89 -23.10 13.73
C GLY A 21 2.03 -24.09 13.50
N MET A 22 1.82 -25.07 12.60
CA MET A 22 2.84 -26.07 12.25
C MET A 22 4.05 -25.44 11.57
N LEU A 23 3.84 -24.55 10.61
CA LEU A 23 4.92 -23.90 9.87
C LEU A 23 5.85 -23.09 10.78
N ARG A 24 5.32 -22.45 11.83
CA ARG A 24 6.13 -21.69 12.81
C ARG A 24 7.14 -22.54 13.57
N LEU A 25 6.91 -23.83 13.66
CA LEU A 25 7.81 -24.79 14.31
C LEU A 25 8.84 -25.40 13.37
N THR A 26 8.75 -25.11 12.07
CA THR A 26 9.70 -25.67 11.09
C THR A 26 11.06 -24.96 11.15
N PRO A 27 12.17 -25.69 10.90
CA PRO A 27 13.50 -25.09 10.77
C PRO A 27 13.54 -24.03 9.67
N ASP A 28 12.81 -24.22 8.57
CA ASP A 28 12.74 -23.29 7.45
C ASP A 28 12.15 -21.93 7.87
N TYR A 29 11.09 -21.94 8.67
CA TYR A 29 10.53 -20.72 9.24
C TYR A 29 11.49 -20.05 10.23
N LEU A 30 12.04 -20.82 11.15
CA LEU A 30 13.00 -20.32 12.15
C LEU A 30 14.28 -19.79 11.50
N GLY A 31 14.71 -20.42 10.39
CA GLY A 31 15.85 -20.00 9.56
C GLY A 31 15.51 -18.84 8.58
N GLY A 32 14.25 -18.43 8.48
CA GLY A 32 13.79 -17.35 7.62
C GLY A 32 13.64 -17.71 6.15
N ARG A 33 13.50 -18.98 5.82
CA ARG A 33 13.39 -19.49 4.45
C ARG A 33 12.17 -20.41 4.31
N LEU A 34 10.98 -19.90 4.62
CA LEU A 34 9.77 -20.67 4.36
C LEU A 34 9.60 -20.82 2.83
N THR A 35 9.63 -22.07 2.34
CA THR A 35 9.49 -22.40 0.92
C THR A 35 8.10 -22.93 0.61
N ASP A 36 7.71 -22.86 -0.66
CA ASP A 36 6.45 -23.46 -1.14
C ASP A 36 6.39 -24.95 -0.79
N GLU A 37 7.50 -25.67 -0.97
CA GLU A 37 7.62 -27.09 -0.64
C GLU A 37 7.35 -27.34 0.86
N THR A 38 7.82 -26.46 1.74
CA THR A 38 7.56 -26.58 3.18
C THR A 38 6.09 -26.33 3.50
N ILE A 39 5.43 -25.41 2.82
CA ILE A 39 3.99 -25.15 2.98
C ILE A 39 3.19 -26.36 2.51
N GLU A 40 3.44 -26.86 1.30
CA GLU A 40 2.75 -28.01 0.71
C GLU A 40 2.94 -29.26 1.55
N ARG A 41 4.15 -29.53 2.03
CA ARG A 41 4.46 -30.70 2.89
C ARG A 41 3.67 -30.69 4.21
N ASN A 42 3.34 -29.52 4.76
CA ASN A 42 2.62 -29.42 6.03
C ASN A 42 1.10 -29.25 5.85
N LEU A 43 0.59 -29.14 4.63
CA LEU A 43 -0.83 -28.94 4.37
C LEU A 43 -1.68 -30.15 4.79
N GLU A 44 -1.34 -31.36 4.35
CA GLU A 44 -2.07 -32.57 4.70
C GLU A 44 -2.03 -32.87 6.21
N PRO A 45 -0.88 -32.74 6.92
CA PRO A 45 -0.86 -32.79 8.38
C PRO A 45 -1.80 -31.78 9.05
N ALA A 46 -1.89 -30.56 8.54
CA ALA A 46 -2.78 -29.52 9.08
C ALA A 46 -4.26 -29.88 8.89
N LYS A 47 -4.64 -30.39 7.71
CA LYS A 47 -5.99 -30.89 7.45
C LYS A 47 -6.33 -32.05 8.38
N GLY A 48 -5.42 -33.03 8.53
CA GLY A 48 -5.60 -34.16 9.43
C GLY A 48 -5.81 -33.73 10.90
N PHE A 49 -5.10 -32.70 11.34
CA PHE A 49 -5.29 -32.14 12.69
C PHE A 49 -6.69 -31.52 12.85
N VAL A 50 -7.15 -30.75 11.86
CA VAL A 50 -8.49 -30.10 11.87
C VAL A 50 -9.59 -31.15 11.81
N GLN A 51 -9.43 -32.19 10.98
CA GLN A 51 -10.37 -33.31 10.87
C GLN A 51 -10.46 -34.12 12.18
N ALA A 52 -9.33 -34.35 12.85
CA ALA A 52 -9.30 -35.01 14.15
C ALA A 52 -10.05 -34.22 15.25
N ASN A 53 -10.21 -32.91 15.07
CA ASN A 53 -11.00 -32.04 15.94
C ASN A 53 -12.47 -31.87 15.49
N GLY A 54 -12.94 -32.72 14.55
CA GLY A 54 -14.35 -32.83 14.19
C GLY A 54 -14.81 -31.92 13.01
N LEU A 55 -13.89 -31.23 12.32
CA LEU A 55 -14.23 -30.38 11.18
C LEU A 55 -13.94 -31.12 9.86
N PRO A 56 -14.90 -31.27 8.93
CA PRO A 56 -14.69 -31.96 7.64
C PRO A 56 -13.83 -31.12 6.70
N THR A 57 -12.69 -31.65 6.25
CA THR A 57 -11.73 -30.93 5.41
C THR A 57 -11.76 -31.35 3.93
N ASP A 58 -12.62 -32.29 3.55
CA ASP A 58 -12.64 -32.91 2.22
C ASP A 58 -13.02 -31.95 1.08
N SER A 59 -13.78 -30.89 1.39
CA SER A 59 -14.24 -29.88 0.42
C SER A 59 -13.34 -28.63 0.35
N VAL A 60 -12.22 -28.61 1.10
CA VAL A 60 -11.38 -27.42 1.22
C VAL A 60 -10.45 -27.29 0.01
N ASP A 61 -10.47 -26.13 -0.63
CA ASP A 61 -9.59 -25.80 -1.75
C ASP A 61 -8.15 -25.54 -1.26
N ASP A 62 -7.25 -26.45 -1.62
CA ASP A 62 -5.83 -26.42 -1.27
C ASP A 62 -5.12 -25.17 -1.77
N GLN A 63 -5.45 -24.77 -3.00
CA GLN A 63 -4.85 -23.59 -3.61
C GLN A 63 -5.24 -22.30 -2.85
N TRP A 64 -6.50 -22.25 -2.37
CA TRP A 64 -6.95 -21.15 -1.54
C TRP A 64 -6.21 -21.12 -0.20
N ILE A 65 -6.06 -22.30 0.48
CA ILE A 65 -5.33 -22.42 1.75
C ILE A 65 -3.86 -22.00 1.56
N ILE A 66 -3.18 -22.56 0.57
CA ILE A 66 -1.78 -22.23 0.26
C ILE A 66 -1.64 -20.74 -0.03
N GLY A 67 -2.52 -20.17 -0.86
CA GLY A 67 -2.54 -18.75 -1.16
C GLY A 67 -2.75 -17.88 0.08
N ARG A 68 -3.67 -18.27 0.98
CA ARG A 68 -3.94 -17.57 2.24
C ARG A 68 -2.75 -17.64 3.19
N VAL A 69 -2.15 -18.83 3.35
CA VAL A 69 -0.94 -19.02 4.17
C VAL A 69 0.24 -18.25 3.58
N LYS A 70 0.47 -18.33 2.28
CA LYS A 70 1.48 -17.50 1.61
C LYS A 70 1.23 -16.01 1.88
N MET A 71 0.02 -15.54 1.84
CA MET A 71 -0.32 -14.16 2.18
C MET A 71 -0.01 -13.81 3.65
N LEU A 72 -0.27 -14.72 4.59
CA LEU A 72 0.01 -14.53 6.02
C LEU A 72 1.50 -14.63 6.35
N PHE A 73 2.21 -15.54 5.66
CA PHE A 73 3.66 -15.74 5.83
C PHE A 73 4.48 -15.04 4.75
N THR A 74 3.89 -14.32 3.81
CA THR A 74 4.64 -13.63 2.75
C THR A 74 5.51 -12.57 3.37
N ILE A 75 6.55 -13.09 3.78
CA ILE A 75 7.76 -12.48 4.23
C ILE A 75 8.38 -11.93 2.97
N TYR A 76 8.56 -10.63 2.94
CA TYR A 76 9.51 -10.01 2.07
C TYR A 76 10.87 -10.66 2.30
N GLN A 77 11.21 -11.67 1.54
CA GLN A 77 12.57 -12.16 1.37
C GLN A 77 13.28 -11.36 0.26
N ALA A 78 12.84 -10.18 -0.04
CA ALA A 78 13.62 -9.27 -0.83
C ALA A 78 14.69 -8.69 0.10
N GLU A 79 15.93 -9.18 0.00
CA GLU A 79 17.05 -8.31 0.26
C GLU A 79 16.82 -7.07 -0.59
N ALA A 80 16.51 -5.95 0.05
CA ALA A 80 16.34 -4.69 -0.64
C ALA A 80 17.71 -4.33 -1.23
N ALA A 81 17.92 -4.67 -2.48
CA ALA A 81 19.06 -4.18 -3.22
C ALA A 81 18.78 -2.70 -3.48
N LYS A 82 19.43 -1.85 -2.71
CA LYS A 82 19.46 -0.43 -2.96
C LYS A 82 20.32 -0.20 -4.20
N LEU A 83 19.70 0.08 -5.34
CA LEU A 83 20.37 0.67 -6.47
C LEU A 83 20.49 2.16 -6.15
N ASP A 84 21.65 2.58 -5.68
CA ASP A 84 21.94 3.99 -5.50
C ASP A 84 21.96 4.64 -6.89
N GLY A 85 20.99 5.52 -7.14
CA GLY A 85 21.05 6.45 -8.25
C GLY A 85 22.27 7.35 -8.11
N ARG A 86 22.57 8.13 -9.15
CA ARG A 86 23.70 9.10 -9.16
C ARG A 86 23.75 9.88 -7.86
N GLU A 87 24.97 10.18 -7.38
CA GLU A 87 25.24 11.04 -6.24
C GLU A 87 24.32 12.25 -6.26
N GLY A 88 23.25 12.18 -5.49
CA GLY A 88 22.25 13.22 -5.34
C GLY A 88 22.48 13.95 -4.02
N ASP A 89 21.79 15.02 -3.85
CA ASP A 89 21.78 15.83 -2.64
C ASP A 89 20.94 15.20 -1.49
N HIS A 90 20.79 13.85 -1.47
CA HIS A 90 20.05 13.15 -0.43
C HIS A 90 20.75 13.25 0.93
N GLU A 91 19.98 13.59 1.95
CA GLU A 91 20.45 13.66 3.33
C GLU A 91 19.88 12.51 4.15
N GLU A 92 20.73 11.74 4.83
CA GLU A 92 20.30 10.72 5.77
C GLU A 92 19.57 11.36 6.96
N TRP A 93 18.34 10.99 7.20
CA TRP A 93 17.49 11.66 8.18
C TRP A 93 16.72 10.72 9.11
N LEU A 94 16.21 9.59 8.58
CA LEU A 94 15.24 8.76 9.30
C LEU A 94 15.83 8.16 10.58
N ALA A 95 17.07 7.68 10.53
CA ALA A 95 17.72 7.07 11.70
C ALA A 95 17.75 8.00 12.91
N ASN A 96 17.95 9.28 12.69
CA ASN A 96 18.02 10.29 13.76
C ASN A 96 16.64 10.72 14.26
N LYS A 97 15.58 10.56 13.48
CA LYS A 97 14.21 11.03 13.78
C LYS A 97 13.22 9.90 14.09
N LYS A 98 13.56 8.65 13.81
CA LYS A 98 12.65 7.50 13.91
C LYS A 98 11.91 7.44 15.26
N ALA A 99 12.62 7.60 16.38
CA ALA A 99 12.02 7.53 17.71
C ALA A 99 11.06 8.69 18.01
N GLU A 100 11.28 9.85 17.39
CA GLU A 100 10.40 11.00 17.51
C GLU A 100 9.15 10.88 16.62
N LEU A 101 9.30 10.33 15.44
CA LEU A 101 8.24 10.23 14.46
C LEU A 101 7.26 9.09 14.76
N PHE A 102 7.76 7.90 15.09
CA PHE A 102 6.94 6.68 15.26
C PHE A 102 6.56 6.49 16.73
N LYS A 103 5.74 7.39 17.24
CA LYS A 103 5.24 7.38 18.62
C LYS A 103 4.10 6.37 18.80
N PRO A 104 3.83 5.92 20.03
CA PRO A 104 2.61 5.22 20.37
C PRO A 104 1.37 6.00 19.87
N HIS A 105 0.39 5.29 19.36
CA HIS A 105 -0.83 5.84 18.75
C HIS A 105 -0.60 6.73 17.51
N GLY A 106 0.58 6.66 16.88
CA GLY A 106 0.82 7.16 15.53
C GLY A 106 0.19 6.24 14.47
N TYR A 107 0.20 6.66 13.22
CA TYR A 107 -0.36 5.84 12.13
C TYR A 107 0.37 4.50 11.97
N TRP A 108 1.71 4.52 12.06
CA TRP A 108 2.50 3.30 11.99
C TRP A 108 2.25 2.37 13.20
N ASP A 109 2.25 2.89 14.40
CA ASP A 109 2.03 2.08 15.62
C ASP A 109 0.67 1.38 15.59
N ASN A 110 -0.38 2.08 15.18
CA ASN A 110 -1.72 1.52 15.03
C ASN A 110 -1.76 0.44 13.95
N TYR A 111 -1.17 0.71 12.78
CA TYR A 111 -1.12 -0.27 11.70
C TYR A 111 -0.29 -1.50 12.08
N ARG A 112 0.85 -1.32 12.75
CA ARG A 112 1.68 -2.40 13.29
C ARG A 112 0.88 -3.30 14.22
N ARG A 113 0.12 -2.74 15.17
CA ARG A 113 -0.75 -3.50 16.08
C ARG A 113 -1.84 -4.29 15.34
N LEU A 114 -2.43 -3.72 14.29
CA LEU A 114 -3.36 -4.44 13.43
C LEU A 114 -2.68 -5.65 12.76
N LEU A 115 -1.48 -5.46 12.22
CA LEU A 115 -0.72 -6.55 11.61
C LEU A 115 -0.35 -7.65 12.62
N GLU A 116 0.11 -7.28 13.81
CA GLU A 116 0.42 -8.22 14.91
C GLU A 116 -0.80 -9.07 15.28
N THR A 117 -1.98 -8.44 15.36
CA THR A 117 -3.22 -9.14 15.66
C THR A 117 -3.63 -10.11 14.55
N ARG A 118 -3.47 -9.70 13.27
CA ARG A 118 -3.87 -10.51 12.10
C ARG A 118 -2.87 -11.61 11.77
N ILE A 119 -1.58 -11.31 11.84
CA ILE A 119 -0.51 -12.22 11.44
C ILE A 119 -0.17 -13.18 12.59
N LYS A 120 -0.37 -12.74 13.84
CA LYS A 120 -0.04 -13.51 15.06
C LYS A 120 1.41 -14.05 15.08
N ALA A 121 2.33 -13.30 14.44
CA ALA A 121 3.74 -13.64 14.36
C ALA A 121 4.58 -12.36 14.30
N ASP A 122 5.59 -12.26 15.17
CA ASP A 122 6.40 -11.03 15.30
C ASP A 122 7.34 -10.80 14.13
N ARG A 123 7.91 -11.88 13.59
CA ARG A 123 8.94 -11.78 12.55
C ARG A 123 8.45 -11.12 11.25
N PRO A 124 7.30 -11.50 10.63
CA PRO A 124 6.82 -10.84 9.44
C PRO A 124 6.57 -9.35 9.63
N VAL A 125 6.05 -8.96 10.79
CA VAL A 125 5.80 -7.55 11.12
C VAL A 125 7.11 -6.80 11.26
N ARG A 126 8.13 -7.39 11.91
CA ARG A 126 9.46 -6.80 12.02
C ARG A 126 10.15 -6.64 10.66
N VAL A 127 10.09 -7.65 9.78
CA VAL A 127 10.67 -7.56 8.44
C VAL A 127 9.97 -6.47 7.61
N LEU A 128 8.65 -6.34 7.75
CA LEU A 128 7.90 -5.28 7.11
C LEU A 128 8.30 -3.90 7.68
N ASP A 129 8.50 -3.79 8.99
CA ASP A 129 9.00 -2.58 9.64
C ASP A 129 10.36 -2.17 9.08
N GLU A 130 11.33 -3.09 9.10
CA GLU A 130 12.68 -2.85 8.63
C GLU A 130 12.71 -2.48 7.12
N SER A 131 11.96 -3.19 6.28
CA SER A 131 11.93 -2.93 4.84
C SER A 131 11.24 -1.62 4.48
N THR A 132 10.17 -1.26 5.18
CA THR A 132 9.51 0.04 4.98
C THR A 132 10.36 1.20 5.49
N ASP A 133 11.18 1.00 6.54
CA ASP A 133 12.18 1.97 6.97
C ASP A 133 13.24 2.23 5.90
N GLN A 134 13.74 1.16 5.26
CA GLN A 134 14.73 1.29 4.19
C GLN A 134 14.20 2.10 3.00
N VAL A 135 12.93 1.86 2.61
CA VAL A 135 12.31 2.62 1.53
C VAL A 135 12.10 4.08 1.95
N LEU A 136 11.55 4.32 3.14
CA LEU A 136 11.31 5.68 3.63
C LEU A 136 12.62 6.46 3.82
N ALA A 137 13.66 5.81 4.34
CA ALA A 137 15.00 6.40 4.48
C ALA A 137 15.64 6.79 3.16
N SER A 138 15.21 6.17 2.04
CA SER A 138 15.67 6.53 0.69
C SER A 138 14.94 7.73 0.09
N PHE A 139 13.84 8.17 0.71
CA PHE A 139 13.17 9.43 0.39
C PHE A 139 13.79 10.58 1.18
N GLU A 140 13.39 11.80 0.88
CA GLU A 140 13.78 12.95 1.70
C GLU A 140 12.90 13.10 2.94
N ASP A 141 13.47 13.73 3.98
CA ASP A 141 12.69 14.26 5.07
C ASP A 141 11.64 15.24 4.51
N PRO A 142 10.33 15.00 4.69
CA PRO A 142 9.31 15.92 4.20
C PRO A 142 9.38 17.31 4.80
N ALA A 143 10.08 17.47 5.93
CA ALA A 143 10.36 18.78 6.54
C ALA A 143 11.57 19.49 5.89
N ARG A 144 12.36 18.83 5.04
CA ARG A 144 13.48 19.45 4.33
C ARG A 144 12.97 20.56 3.41
N PRO A 145 13.46 21.79 3.54
CA PRO A 145 13.05 22.90 2.68
C PRO A 145 13.61 22.76 1.26
N GLY A 146 13.01 23.46 0.33
CA GLY A 146 13.44 23.51 -1.05
C GLY A 146 12.81 22.44 -1.94
N GLN A 147 13.38 22.28 -3.13
CA GLN A 147 12.88 21.33 -4.12
C GLN A 147 13.67 20.03 -4.06
N TRP A 148 12.94 18.91 -4.05
CA TRP A 148 13.51 17.58 -4.16
C TRP A 148 12.52 16.60 -4.81
N ASP A 149 13.04 15.66 -5.58
CA ASP A 149 12.30 14.58 -6.23
C ASP A 149 13.07 13.26 -6.01
N ARG A 150 12.42 12.30 -5.34
CA ARG A 150 13.00 10.97 -5.08
C ARG A 150 12.14 9.91 -5.74
N ARG A 151 12.80 9.01 -6.46
CA ARG A 151 12.13 7.93 -7.19
C ARG A 151 12.78 6.61 -6.88
N GLY A 152 11.96 5.60 -6.61
CA GLY A 152 12.40 4.25 -6.27
C GLY A 152 11.50 3.18 -6.84
N LEU A 153 11.99 1.95 -6.80
CA LEU A 153 11.27 0.75 -7.21
C LEU A 153 11.40 -0.31 -6.12
N VAL A 154 10.27 -0.85 -5.68
CA VAL A 154 10.19 -2.01 -4.80
C VAL A 154 9.80 -3.22 -5.63
N MET A 155 10.70 -4.19 -5.67
CA MET A 155 10.48 -5.45 -6.36
C MET A 155 9.99 -6.51 -5.39
N GLY A 156 8.88 -7.17 -5.71
CA GLY A 156 8.34 -8.25 -4.88
C GLY A 156 7.53 -9.22 -5.73
N HIS A 157 7.64 -10.52 -5.46
CA HIS A 157 6.89 -11.53 -6.18
C HIS A 157 5.37 -11.29 -6.14
N VAL A 158 4.64 -11.84 -7.12
CA VAL A 158 3.17 -11.85 -7.13
C VAL A 158 2.68 -12.44 -5.80
N GLN A 159 1.69 -11.79 -5.17
CA GLN A 159 1.17 -12.13 -3.83
C GLN A 159 2.16 -11.95 -2.65
N SER A 160 3.23 -11.17 -2.82
CA SER A 160 4.27 -10.95 -1.81
C SER A 160 3.87 -9.97 -0.68
N GLY A 161 2.59 -9.71 -0.45
CA GLY A 161 2.16 -8.76 0.59
C GLY A 161 2.47 -7.28 0.25
N LYS A 162 2.69 -6.94 -1.03
CA LYS A 162 2.96 -5.57 -1.48
C LYS A 162 1.98 -4.54 -0.88
N THR A 163 0.70 -4.90 -0.79
CA THR A 163 -0.31 -4.03 -0.18
C THR A 163 0.00 -3.71 1.29
N ASN A 164 0.38 -4.73 2.09
CA ASN A 164 0.74 -4.48 3.49
C ASN A 164 2.00 -3.62 3.59
N HIS A 165 2.94 -3.82 2.68
CA HIS A 165 4.16 -3.01 2.65
C HIS A 165 3.87 -1.56 2.33
N TYR A 166 3.14 -1.24 1.26
CA TYR A 166 2.85 0.15 0.98
C TYR A 166 1.86 0.78 1.97
N CYS A 167 0.95 0.03 2.61
CA CYS A 167 0.18 0.55 3.74
C CYS A 167 1.11 0.94 4.91
N GLY A 168 2.11 0.12 5.22
CA GLY A 168 3.14 0.45 6.21
C GLY A 168 3.97 1.68 5.82
N LEU A 169 4.35 1.77 4.55
CA LEU A 169 5.07 2.94 4.02
C LEU A 169 4.22 4.22 4.09
N ILE A 170 2.92 4.13 3.77
CA ILE A 170 1.98 5.25 3.88
C ILE A 170 1.85 5.68 5.35
N ALA A 171 1.67 4.73 6.28
CA ALA A 171 1.56 5.02 7.70
C ALA A 171 2.80 5.78 8.21
N LYS A 172 3.99 5.27 7.91
CA LYS A 172 5.26 5.92 8.27
C LYS A 172 5.46 7.26 7.56
N GLY A 173 5.11 7.35 6.29
CA GLY A 173 5.15 8.60 5.54
C GLY A 173 4.24 9.68 6.14
N ALA A 174 3.04 9.29 6.55
CA ALA A 174 2.09 10.17 7.24
C ALA A 174 2.63 10.64 8.59
N ASP A 175 3.22 9.74 9.39
CA ASP A 175 3.89 10.11 10.66
C ASP A 175 5.08 11.03 10.42
N ALA A 176 5.82 10.83 9.34
CA ALA A 176 6.97 11.67 8.98
C ALA A 176 6.56 13.06 8.46
N GLY A 177 5.33 13.24 7.97
CA GLY A 177 4.82 14.53 7.52
C GLY A 177 4.53 14.66 6.03
N TYR A 178 4.51 13.55 5.27
CA TYR A 178 3.93 13.56 3.92
C TYR A 178 2.44 13.89 4.01
N LYS A 179 2.01 14.93 3.27
CA LYS A 179 0.65 15.48 3.41
C LYS A 179 -0.32 14.99 2.36
N LEU A 180 0.15 14.80 1.14
CA LEU A 180 -0.65 14.26 0.05
C LEU A 180 -0.10 12.90 -0.37
N ILE A 181 -0.95 11.89 -0.35
CA ILE A 181 -0.58 10.51 -0.67
C ILE A 181 -1.46 10.04 -1.81
N VAL A 182 -0.86 9.67 -2.93
CA VAL A 182 -1.58 9.18 -4.12
C VAL A 182 -1.17 7.74 -4.39
N VAL A 183 -2.14 6.83 -4.37
CA VAL A 183 -1.94 5.43 -4.71
C VAL A 183 -2.56 5.14 -6.07
N LEU A 184 -1.72 4.78 -7.03
CA LEU A 184 -2.11 4.35 -8.36
C LEU A 184 -2.39 2.85 -8.33
N ALA A 185 -3.67 2.46 -8.30
CA ALA A 185 -4.11 1.08 -8.06
C ALA A 185 -4.62 0.41 -9.35
N GLY A 186 -3.73 0.00 -10.23
CA GLY A 186 -4.06 -0.71 -11.47
C GLY A 186 -4.97 0.09 -12.42
N THR A 187 -5.59 -0.60 -13.38
CA THR A 187 -6.44 0.02 -14.41
C THR A 187 -7.94 -0.25 -14.21
N PHE A 188 -8.31 -1.23 -13.37
CA PHE A 188 -9.69 -1.67 -13.18
C PHE A 188 -10.32 -1.12 -11.90
N ASN A 189 -11.61 -0.78 -11.95
CA ASN A 189 -12.35 -0.23 -10.81
C ASN A 189 -12.39 -1.17 -9.60
N ASN A 190 -12.56 -2.47 -9.82
CA ASN A 190 -12.60 -3.47 -8.75
C ASN A 190 -11.28 -3.57 -7.98
N LEU A 191 -10.13 -3.56 -8.68
CA LEU A 191 -8.82 -3.57 -8.04
C LEU A 191 -8.58 -2.29 -7.23
N ARG A 192 -8.94 -1.14 -7.80
CA ARG A 192 -8.89 0.13 -7.09
C ARG A 192 -9.76 0.12 -5.83
N ALA A 193 -11.00 -0.36 -5.93
CA ALA A 193 -11.93 -0.44 -4.80
C ALA A 193 -11.39 -1.37 -3.69
N GLN A 194 -10.81 -2.52 -4.06
CA GLN A 194 -10.18 -3.44 -3.10
C GLN A 194 -8.96 -2.79 -2.41
N THR A 195 -8.13 -2.06 -3.15
CA THR A 195 -7.00 -1.32 -2.59
C THR A 195 -7.49 -0.24 -1.63
N GLN A 196 -8.52 0.52 -2.01
CA GLN A 196 -9.13 1.51 -1.13
C GLN A 196 -9.63 0.89 0.17
N TYR A 197 -10.37 -0.21 0.10
CA TYR A 197 -10.91 -0.86 1.29
C TYR A 197 -9.80 -1.30 2.27
N ARG A 198 -8.67 -1.80 1.76
CA ARG A 198 -7.51 -2.14 2.60
C ARG A 198 -6.88 -0.92 3.26
N ILE A 199 -6.84 0.21 2.55
CA ILE A 199 -6.39 1.49 3.10
C ILE A 199 -7.40 2.05 4.10
N ASP A 200 -8.69 1.85 3.88
CA ASP A 200 -9.75 2.21 4.84
C ASP A 200 -9.52 1.50 6.18
N GLU A 201 -9.29 0.19 6.15
CA GLU A 201 -9.02 -0.58 7.36
C GLU A 201 -7.68 -0.23 8.03
N ALA A 202 -6.64 -0.04 7.24
CA ALA A 202 -5.29 0.16 7.75
C ALA A 202 -5.05 1.57 8.29
N LEU A 203 -5.65 2.59 7.65
CA LEU A 203 -5.20 3.97 7.81
C LEU A 203 -6.33 4.99 7.98
N ILE A 204 -7.45 4.86 7.25
CA ILE A 204 -8.54 5.82 7.30
C ILE A 204 -9.42 5.59 8.52
N GLY A 205 -9.65 4.33 8.88
CA GLY A 205 -10.41 3.94 10.07
C GLY A 205 -11.92 4.01 9.92
N ARG A 206 -12.44 4.20 8.71
CA ARG A 206 -13.88 4.19 8.42
C ARG A 206 -14.18 3.54 7.06
N ASP A 207 -15.36 2.97 6.93
CA ASP A 207 -15.86 2.39 5.68
C ASP A 207 -16.29 3.49 4.70
N THR A 208 -15.43 3.78 3.73
CA THR A 208 -15.71 4.83 2.73
C THR A 208 -16.82 4.47 1.72
N THR A 209 -17.29 3.21 1.70
CA THR A 209 -18.45 2.84 0.86
C THR A 209 -19.75 3.47 1.34
N ARG A 210 -19.83 3.86 2.61
CA ARG A 210 -21.01 4.41 3.26
C ARG A 210 -21.13 5.93 3.19
N GLY A 211 -20.26 6.58 2.39
CA GLY A 211 -20.24 8.03 2.23
C GLY A 211 -19.41 8.76 3.29
N PRO A 212 -19.20 10.08 3.11
CA PRO A 212 -18.30 10.88 3.94
C PRO A 212 -18.79 11.02 5.39
N ASP A 213 -20.09 10.96 5.62
CA ASP A 213 -20.72 11.15 6.95
C ASP A 213 -20.75 9.85 7.78
N SER A 214 -20.31 8.72 7.22
CA SER A 214 -20.28 7.46 7.96
C SER A 214 -19.20 7.49 9.03
N VAL A 215 -19.63 7.27 10.27
CA VAL A 215 -18.76 7.17 11.47
C VAL A 215 -18.53 5.72 11.90
N LEU A 216 -18.95 4.74 11.09
CA LEU A 216 -18.70 3.34 11.44
C LEU A 216 -17.20 3.04 11.35
N PRO A 217 -16.54 2.76 12.50
CA PRO A 217 -15.12 2.47 12.50
C PRO A 217 -14.85 1.10 11.87
N ILE A 218 -13.80 1.04 11.07
CA ILE A 218 -13.21 -0.21 10.60
C ILE A 218 -11.70 -0.17 10.79
N GLY A 219 -11.10 -1.32 11.08
CA GLY A 219 -9.66 -1.39 11.30
C GLY A 219 -9.18 -0.46 12.42
N VAL A 220 -8.03 0.18 12.22
CA VAL A 220 -7.33 0.92 13.28
C VAL A 220 -7.04 2.39 12.98
N GLY A 221 -7.32 2.86 11.79
CA GLY A 221 -7.01 4.25 11.41
C GLY A 221 -7.67 5.30 12.31
N HIS A 222 -8.86 4.99 12.85
CA HIS A 222 -9.59 5.88 13.77
C HIS A 222 -8.94 6.01 15.16
N GLU A 223 -8.00 5.12 15.51
CA GLU A 223 -7.29 5.14 16.80
C GLU A 223 -6.10 6.10 16.82
N ALA A 224 -5.75 6.69 15.67
CA ALA A 224 -4.62 7.61 15.60
C ALA A 224 -4.87 8.87 16.44
N GLU A 225 -3.90 9.26 17.26
CA GLU A 225 -3.98 10.46 18.13
C GLU A 225 -4.26 11.73 17.33
N LYS A 226 -3.73 11.82 16.11
CA LYS A 226 -3.94 12.93 15.19
C LYS A 226 -5.24 12.85 14.37
N GLY A 227 -6.09 11.86 14.65
CA GLY A 227 -7.24 11.51 13.81
C GLY A 227 -6.86 10.62 12.63
N GLY A 228 -7.84 10.07 11.92
CA GLY A 228 -7.61 9.24 10.75
C GLY A 228 -7.06 10.03 9.55
N ILE A 229 -6.49 9.31 8.59
CA ILE A 229 -6.11 9.89 7.30
C ILE A 229 -7.37 10.27 6.53
N PHE A 230 -7.41 11.47 5.97
CA PHE A 230 -8.52 11.92 5.14
C PHE A 230 -8.49 11.26 3.76
N SER A 231 -9.64 10.89 3.19
CA SER A 231 -9.72 10.29 1.86
C SER A 231 -10.61 11.09 0.93
N LEU A 232 -10.09 11.40 -0.27
CA LEU A 232 -10.83 12.01 -1.38
C LEU A 232 -11.42 10.99 -2.35
N THR A 233 -11.22 9.70 -2.08
CA THR A 233 -11.74 8.57 -2.84
C THR A 233 -12.48 7.60 -1.92
N SER A 234 -13.25 6.67 -2.48
CA SER A 234 -14.00 5.70 -1.66
C SER A 234 -13.89 4.28 -2.22
N ALA A 235 -14.15 3.28 -1.38
CA ALA A 235 -14.11 1.87 -1.76
C ALA A 235 -15.31 1.42 -2.60
N THR A 236 -16.21 2.34 -2.99
CA THR A 236 -17.25 2.03 -3.98
C THR A 236 -16.65 1.83 -5.37
N GLU A 237 -17.30 1.08 -6.24
CA GLU A 237 -16.85 0.85 -7.61
C GLU A 237 -16.63 2.16 -8.39
N ASN A 238 -17.50 3.14 -8.18
CA ASN A 238 -17.43 4.47 -8.80
C ASN A 238 -16.74 5.53 -7.92
N GLY A 239 -16.03 5.10 -6.88
CA GLY A 239 -15.39 5.94 -5.86
C GLY A 239 -14.03 6.50 -6.22
N ASP A 240 -13.66 6.49 -7.50
CA ASP A 240 -12.45 7.12 -8.02
C ASP A 240 -12.48 8.64 -7.87
N PHE A 241 -11.35 9.31 -8.01
CA PHE A 241 -11.25 10.74 -7.85
C PHE A 241 -12.16 11.51 -8.82
N LYS A 242 -12.93 12.44 -8.27
CA LYS A 242 -13.76 13.40 -8.99
C LYS A 242 -13.60 14.78 -8.36
N ALA A 243 -13.22 15.79 -9.15
CA ALA A 243 -13.05 17.16 -8.68
C ALA A 243 -14.32 17.72 -7.99
N ALA A 244 -15.51 17.34 -8.49
CA ALA A 244 -16.79 17.74 -7.88
C ALA A 244 -16.95 17.19 -6.46
N THR A 245 -16.54 15.95 -6.20
CA THR A 245 -16.60 15.35 -4.86
C THR A 245 -15.63 16.02 -3.90
N ALA A 246 -14.41 16.31 -4.34
CA ALA A 246 -13.41 17.03 -3.54
C ALA A 246 -13.90 18.44 -3.13
N GLY A 247 -14.59 19.13 -4.03
CA GLY A 247 -15.21 20.44 -3.73
C GLY A 247 -16.35 20.38 -2.72
N VAL A 248 -17.19 19.33 -2.76
CA VAL A 248 -18.31 19.15 -1.82
C VAL A 248 -17.81 18.84 -0.39
N VAL A 249 -16.70 18.12 -0.28
CA VAL A 249 -16.12 17.76 1.04
C VAL A 249 -15.37 18.94 1.68
N GLY A 250 -15.23 20.07 0.96
CA GLY A 250 -14.57 21.28 1.49
C GLY A 250 -13.09 21.07 1.79
N PHE A 251 -12.44 20.19 1.04
CA PHE A 251 -11.00 19.94 1.23
C PHE A 251 -10.19 21.18 0.89
N ASP A 252 -9.39 21.63 1.86
CA ASP A 252 -8.45 22.73 1.71
C ASP A 252 -7.01 22.28 1.99
N PHE A 253 -6.15 22.40 1.01
CA PHE A 253 -4.72 22.09 1.15
C PHE A 253 -4.01 22.88 2.26
N GLY A 254 -4.48 24.11 2.54
CA GLY A 254 -3.85 24.99 3.51
C GLY A 254 -4.17 24.68 4.96
N SER A 255 -5.38 24.17 5.21
CA SER A 255 -5.89 23.86 6.56
C SER A 255 -5.73 22.39 6.96
N ALA A 256 -5.33 21.52 6.04
CA ALA A 256 -5.22 20.10 6.29
C ALA A 256 -4.01 19.79 7.22
N ASN A 257 -4.27 19.72 8.51
CA ASN A 257 -3.30 19.17 9.48
C ASN A 257 -3.19 17.65 9.42
N MET A 258 -4.11 16.99 8.70
CA MET A 258 -4.15 15.55 8.53
C MET A 258 -3.65 15.17 7.12
N PRO A 259 -2.90 14.05 7.00
CA PRO A 259 -2.55 13.51 5.71
C PRO A 259 -3.79 13.16 4.90
N THR A 260 -3.71 13.33 3.60
CA THR A 260 -4.79 13.02 2.68
C THR A 260 -4.38 11.95 1.71
N VAL A 261 -5.19 10.91 1.55
CA VAL A 261 -4.96 9.81 0.63
C VAL A 261 -5.98 9.81 -0.51
N LEU A 262 -5.49 9.49 -1.71
CA LEU A 262 -6.31 9.20 -2.89
C LEU A 262 -5.89 7.86 -3.45
N VAL A 263 -6.86 6.97 -3.68
CA VAL A 263 -6.64 5.71 -4.39
C VAL A 263 -7.33 5.81 -5.74
N ILE A 264 -6.53 5.96 -6.77
CA ILE A 264 -7.01 6.23 -8.12
C ILE A 264 -6.53 5.15 -9.11
N LYS A 265 -7.27 4.95 -10.16
CA LYS A 265 -6.83 4.06 -11.24
C LYS A 265 -5.88 4.77 -12.21
N LYS A 266 -5.03 4.00 -12.88
CA LYS A 266 -4.12 4.47 -13.93
C LYS A 266 -4.89 4.76 -15.22
N ASN A 267 -5.70 5.82 -15.20
CA ASN A 267 -6.51 6.27 -16.30
C ASN A 267 -6.19 7.73 -16.64
N VAL A 268 -5.98 8.01 -17.91
CA VAL A 268 -5.57 9.32 -18.41
C VAL A 268 -6.54 10.43 -17.98
N THR A 269 -7.85 10.17 -18.02
CA THR A 269 -8.87 11.16 -17.64
C THR A 269 -8.84 11.43 -16.14
N VAL A 270 -8.71 10.39 -15.29
CA VAL A 270 -8.63 10.54 -13.84
C VAL A 270 -7.38 11.32 -13.45
N LEU A 271 -6.21 10.95 -14.00
CA LEU A 271 -4.94 11.62 -13.74
C LEU A 271 -4.97 13.09 -14.17
N ARG A 272 -5.53 13.38 -15.35
CA ARG A 272 -5.71 14.76 -15.84
C ARG A 272 -6.61 15.56 -14.90
N ASN A 273 -7.75 15.00 -14.51
CA ASN A 273 -8.69 15.68 -13.60
C ASN A 273 -8.05 15.96 -12.24
N LEU A 274 -7.23 15.02 -11.72
CA LEU A 274 -6.48 15.23 -10.49
C LEU A 274 -5.44 16.35 -10.65
N HIS A 275 -4.65 16.31 -11.72
CA HIS A 275 -3.67 17.36 -11.99
C HIS A 275 -4.31 18.76 -12.09
N ASP A 276 -5.39 18.88 -12.87
CA ASP A 276 -6.05 20.16 -13.09
C ASP A 276 -6.70 20.67 -11.78
N TRP A 277 -7.26 19.77 -10.98
CA TRP A 277 -7.80 20.11 -9.67
C TRP A 277 -6.70 20.58 -8.69
N ILE A 278 -5.55 19.89 -8.63
CA ILE A 278 -4.40 20.33 -7.84
C ILE A 278 -3.98 21.74 -8.25
N LYS A 279 -3.80 21.98 -9.56
CA LYS A 279 -3.40 23.30 -10.07
C LYS A 279 -4.38 24.41 -9.71
N ALA A 280 -5.67 24.10 -9.61
CA ALA A 280 -6.70 25.07 -9.31
C ALA A 280 -6.89 25.35 -7.80
N ASN A 281 -6.51 24.41 -6.93
CA ASN A 281 -6.87 24.46 -5.51
C ASN A 281 -5.67 24.45 -4.56
N ALA A 282 -4.50 23.95 -4.99
CA ALA A 282 -3.34 23.90 -4.13
C ALA A 282 -2.67 25.29 -3.99
N PRO A 283 -2.07 25.60 -2.82
CA PRO A 283 -1.40 26.88 -2.61
C PRO A 283 -0.09 26.93 -3.41
N ILE A 284 -0.10 27.76 -4.46
CA ILE A 284 1.10 28.08 -5.22
C ILE A 284 1.54 29.47 -4.77
N PRO A 285 2.71 29.62 -4.13
CA PRO A 285 3.20 30.92 -3.67
C PRO A 285 3.36 31.90 -4.85
N GLU A 286 3.22 33.18 -4.58
CA GLU A 286 3.39 34.22 -5.58
C GLU A 286 4.81 34.15 -6.20
N GLY A 287 4.88 34.19 -7.54
CA GLY A 287 6.12 34.02 -8.29
C GLY A 287 6.61 32.57 -8.45
N HIS A 288 5.90 31.59 -7.90
CA HIS A 288 6.20 30.17 -8.05
C HIS A 288 5.30 29.52 -9.12
N THR A 289 5.76 28.40 -9.67
CA THR A 289 4.99 27.59 -10.63
C THR A 289 4.55 26.25 -10.05
N ARG A 290 5.04 25.91 -8.84
CA ARG A 290 4.82 24.64 -8.15
C ARG A 290 4.20 24.85 -6.78
N VAL A 291 3.54 23.81 -6.30
CA VAL A 291 2.98 23.71 -4.96
C VAL A 291 4.11 23.53 -3.95
N ALA A 292 4.20 24.43 -2.99
CA ALA A 292 5.23 24.38 -1.93
C ALA A 292 4.63 23.99 -0.58
N GLY A 293 5.43 23.33 0.28
CA GLY A 293 5.07 22.95 1.64
C GLY A 293 4.02 21.85 1.77
N ILE A 294 3.76 21.14 0.69
CA ILE A 294 2.90 19.95 0.65
C ILE A 294 3.70 18.78 0.05
N PRO A 295 4.48 18.07 0.85
CA PRO A 295 5.22 16.89 0.39
C PRO A 295 4.26 15.82 -0.15
N LEU A 296 4.47 15.42 -1.41
CA LEU A 296 3.71 14.38 -2.10
C LEU A 296 4.43 13.04 -1.99
N LEU A 297 3.72 12.00 -1.54
CA LEU A 297 4.12 10.61 -1.69
C LEU A 297 3.21 9.93 -2.73
N MET A 298 3.79 9.48 -3.84
CA MET A 298 3.06 8.73 -4.86
C MET A 298 3.53 7.28 -4.91
N ILE A 299 2.58 6.38 -4.79
CA ILE A 299 2.79 4.93 -4.83
C ILE A 299 2.15 4.39 -6.10
N ASP A 300 2.91 3.66 -6.89
CA ASP A 300 2.43 3.02 -8.11
C ASP A 300 2.39 1.50 -7.92
N ASP A 301 1.20 0.95 -7.63
CA ASP A 301 1.00 -0.50 -7.58
C ASP A 301 0.90 -1.05 -9.00
N GLU A 302 1.60 -2.16 -9.27
CA GLU A 302 1.81 -2.70 -10.61
C GLU A 302 2.48 -1.71 -11.57
N ALA A 303 3.65 -1.17 -11.16
CA ALA A 303 4.39 -0.17 -11.93
C ALA A 303 4.85 -0.66 -13.33
N ASP A 304 4.86 -1.96 -13.56
CA ASP A 304 5.05 -2.61 -14.86
C ASP A 304 3.81 -2.54 -15.77
N SER A 305 2.65 -2.18 -15.22
CA SER A 305 1.39 -2.04 -15.95
C SER A 305 1.05 -0.57 -16.17
N ALA A 306 0.84 -0.17 -17.41
CA ALA A 306 0.40 1.17 -17.83
C ALA A 306 1.30 2.36 -17.43
N SER A 307 2.38 2.12 -16.68
CA SER A 307 3.32 3.16 -16.25
C SER A 307 4.61 3.19 -17.08
N ILE A 308 4.84 2.16 -17.90
CA ILE A 308 6.02 2.00 -18.75
C ILE A 308 5.72 2.37 -20.18
N ASN A 309 6.67 2.99 -20.86
CA ASN A 309 6.61 3.26 -22.30
C ASN A 309 6.79 1.97 -23.11
N THR A 310 5.78 1.09 -23.12
CA THR A 310 5.75 -0.05 -24.04
C THR A 310 4.89 0.30 -25.25
N ALA A 311 5.44 0.12 -26.45
CA ALA A 311 4.80 0.45 -27.72
C ALA A 311 3.58 -0.41 -28.11
N ASN A 312 3.06 -1.25 -27.22
CA ASN A 312 1.91 -2.10 -27.46
C ASN A 312 0.69 -1.59 -26.69
N SER A 313 -0.01 -0.65 -27.27
CA SER A 313 -1.26 -0.14 -26.75
C SER A 313 -2.40 -1.12 -27.02
N SER A 314 -3.20 -1.37 -26.01
CA SER A 314 -4.48 -2.11 -26.07
C SER A 314 -5.59 -1.39 -26.87
N GLY A 315 -5.27 -0.48 -27.75
CA GLY A 315 -6.25 0.24 -28.59
C GLY A 315 -7.21 1.17 -27.84
N ASP A 316 -7.22 1.16 -26.50
CA ASP A 316 -8.00 2.08 -25.68
C ASP A 316 -7.20 3.35 -25.38
N PRO A 317 -7.60 4.54 -25.90
CA PRO A 317 -6.88 5.78 -25.68
C PRO A 317 -6.87 6.25 -24.21
N GLU A 318 -7.71 5.70 -23.34
CA GLU A 318 -7.73 6.03 -21.91
C GLU A 318 -6.70 5.23 -21.10
N VAL A 319 -6.18 4.13 -21.65
CA VAL A 319 -5.17 3.26 -21.01
C VAL A 319 -3.85 3.29 -21.77
N ASP A 320 -3.58 4.33 -22.55
CA ASP A 320 -2.30 4.52 -23.25
C ASP A 320 -1.16 4.70 -22.24
N PRO A 321 -0.20 3.76 -22.14
CA PRO A 321 0.88 3.84 -21.16
C PRO A 321 1.72 5.11 -21.27
N THR A 322 1.96 5.59 -22.48
CA THR A 322 2.73 6.80 -22.73
C THR A 322 2.02 8.04 -22.18
N LYS A 323 0.71 8.14 -22.39
CA LYS A 323 -0.10 9.24 -21.85
C LYS A 323 -0.27 9.13 -20.34
N THR A 324 -0.44 7.92 -19.82
CA THR A 324 -0.51 7.67 -18.37
C THR A 324 0.76 8.14 -17.69
N ASN A 325 1.93 7.73 -18.18
CA ASN A 325 3.23 8.15 -17.67
C ASN A 325 3.40 9.69 -17.76
N LEU A 326 3.00 10.29 -18.88
CA LEU A 326 3.03 11.76 -19.04
C LEU A 326 2.25 12.48 -17.93
N TRP A 327 1.04 12.01 -17.59
CA TRP A 327 0.22 12.64 -16.55
C TRP A 327 0.76 12.38 -15.15
N ILE A 328 1.31 11.19 -14.88
CA ILE A 328 2.02 10.90 -13.61
C ILE A 328 3.17 11.90 -13.43
N ARG A 329 4.02 12.06 -14.45
CA ARG A 329 5.13 13.04 -14.43
C ARG A 329 4.64 14.48 -14.25
N LYS A 330 3.54 14.88 -14.90
CA LYS A 330 2.95 16.21 -14.74
C LYS A 330 2.49 16.44 -13.29
N ILE A 331 1.85 15.45 -12.65
CA ILE A 331 1.43 15.56 -11.26
C ILE A 331 2.67 15.71 -10.36
N LEU A 332 3.68 14.85 -10.49
CA LEU A 332 4.93 14.95 -9.72
C LEU A 332 5.58 16.33 -9.90
N ASN A 333 5.72 16.80 -11.14
CA ASN A 333 6.34 18.10 -11.45
C ASN A 333 5.51 19.31 -10.98
N THR A 334 4.29 19.10 -10.51
CA THR A 334 3.46 20.19 -9.93
C THR A 334 3.89 20.56 -8.52
N PHE A 335 4.61 19.68 -7.81
CA PHE A 335 5.05 19.90 -6.43
C PHE A 335 6.56 20.18 -6.37
N ASP A 336 6.98 20.93 -5.37
CA ASP A 336 8.39 21.13 -5.04
C ASP A 336 9.00 19.90 -4.37
N GLN A 337 8.20 19.13 -3.64
CA GLN A 337 8.64 18.04 -2.77
C GLN A 337 7.91 16.76 -3.14
N THR A 338 8.60 15.80 -3.78
CA THR A 338 7.97 14.56 -4.27
C THR A 338 8.80 13.33 -3.95
N ALA A 339 8.11 12.28 -3.50
CA ALA A 339 8.62 10.92 -3.45
C ALA A 339 7.70 10.03 -4.29
N PHE A 340 8.29 9.25 -5.18
CA PHE A 340 7.60 8.27 -6.02
C PHE A 340 8.20 6.89 -5.79
N VAL A 341 7.34 5.89 -5.58
CA VAL A 341 7.76 4.49 -5.50
C VAL A 341 6.86 3.59 -6.31
N GLY A 342 7.45 2.88 -7.26
CA GLY A 342 6.80 1.83 -8.00
C GLY A 342 6.89 0.49 -7.27
N TYR A 343 5.81 -0.28 -7.30
CA TYR A 343 5.76 -1.67 -6.85
C TYR A 343 5.53 -2.58 -8.03
N THR A 344 6.41 -3.55 -8.25
CA THR A 344 6.29 -4.49 -9.38
C THR A 344 6.65 -5.91 -8.96
N ALA A 345 6.06 -6.89 -9.67
CA ALA A 345 6.47 -8.28 -9.59
C ALA A 345 7.43 -8.68 -10.72
N THR A 346 7.54 -7.86 -11.77
CA THR A 346 8.31 -8.13 -12.99
C THR A 346 9.34 -7.01 -13.23
N PRO A 347 10.51 -7.07 -12.56
CA PRO A 347 11.50 -5.99 -12.59
C PRO A 347 12.07 -5.70 -13.98
N PHE A 348 12.07 -6.70 -14.87
CA PHE A 348 12.71 -6.57 -16.18
C PHE A 348 12.05 -5.53 -17.09
N ALA A 349 10.76 -5.27 -16.94
CA ALA A 349 10.06 -4.27 -17.72
C ALA A 349 10.50 -2.84 -17.37
N ASN A 350 11.00 -2.61 -16.15
CA ASN A 350 11.39 -1.28 -15.64
C ASN A 350 12.89 -0.96 -15.84
N ILE A 351 13.73 -1.97 -16.10
CA ILE A 351 15.20 -1.80 -16.22
C ILE A 351 15.58 -1.19 -17.58
N PHE A 352 14.72 -1.31 -18.59
CA PHE A 352 14.99 -0.84 -19.96
C PHE A 352 14.40 0.55 -20.28
N ILE A 353 14.07 1.35 -19.26
CA ILE A 353 13.63 2.73 -19.51
C ILE A 353 14.87 3.60 -19.71
N ASP A 354 15.14 3.93 -20.97
CA ASP A 354 16.17 4.88 -21.36
C ASP A 354 15.85 6.25 -20.77
N GLU A 355 16.84 6.88 -20.14
CA GLU A 355 16.75 8.26 -19.66
C GLU A 355 16.82 9.21 -20.87
N GLN A 356 15.67 9.58 -21.45
CA GLN A 356 15.57 10.71 -22.40
C GLN A 356 14.85 11.89 -21.77
#